data_250e9f3d1f01237258812313121237f8
#
_entry.id   250e9f3d1f01237258812313121237f8
#
_cell.length_a   1.000
_cell.length_b   1.000
_cell.length_c   1.000
_cell.angle_alpha   90.00
_cell.angle_beta   90.00
_cell.angle_gamma   90.00
#
_symmetry.space_group_name_H-M   'P 1'
#
loop_
_entity.id
_entity.type
_entity.pdbx_description
1 polymer ?
#
loop_
_entity_poly.entity_id
_entity_poly.type
_entity_poly.pdbx_seq_one_letter_code
_entity_poly.pdbx_strand_id
1 'polypeptide(L)'
;KEAINTFLLEKGYQTKDFGTFSEESVDYPDFIRPAAEAVAEGLCDLGIVLGGSGNGEAMAANKVKGIRCALCWSVETAKLAKQHNNANVLSLGQRQISKELAIEIVDAWLNASFEGGRHARRIEMLDSSN
;
A
#
# COMPACT_ATOMS: atom_id res chain seq x y z
N LYS A 1 -8.88 6.98 -6.40
CA LYS A 1 -9.12 6.83 -4.97
C LYS A 1 -10.55 6.40 -4.66
N GLU A 2 -11.54 7.11 -5.18
CA GLU A 2 -12.94 6.76 -4.93
C GLU A 2 -13.34 5.39 -5.45
N ALA A 3 -12.83 5.01 -6.63
CA ALA A 3 -13.13 3.71 -7.21
C ALA A 3 -12.60 2.57 -6.34
N ILE A 4 -11.40 2.73 -5.79
CA ILE A 4 -10.80 1.74 -4.90
C ILE A 4 -11.59 1.66 -3.59
N ASN A 5 -11.97 2.80 -3.03
CA ASN A 5 -12.75 2.83 -1.81
C ASN A 5 -14.09 2.12 -1.99
N THR A 6 -14.78 2.40 -3.09
CA THR A 6 -16.05 1.75 -3.42
C THR A 6 -15.86 0.23 -3.56
N PHE A 7 -14.81 -0.20 -4.26
CA PHE A 7 -14.49 -1.62 -4.41
C PHE A 7 -14.29 -2.30 -3.06
N LEU A 8 -13.51 -1.67 -2.18
CA LEU A 8 -13.23 -2.22 -0.85
C LEU A 8 -14.50 -2.35 -0.01
N LEU A 9 -15.34 -1.32 -0.01
CA LEU A 9 -16.60 -1.35 0.73
C LEU A 9 -17.53 -2.44 0.21
N GLU A 10 -17.61 -2.62 -1.10
CA GLU A 10 -18.40 -3.67 -1.71
C GLU A 10 -17.92 -5.08 -1.34
N LYS A 11 -16.63 -5.22 -1.07
CA LYS A 11 -16.04 -6.50 -0.65
C LYS A 11 -16.12 -6.73 0.86
N GLY A 12 -16.71 -5.79 1.60
CA GLY A 12 -16.92 -5.93 3.03
C GLY A 12 -15.81 -5.38 3.91
N TYR A 13 -14.83 -4.67 3.34
CA TYR A 13 -13.79 -4.03 4.11
C TYR A 13 -14.27 -2.73 4.71
N GLN A 14 -13.78 -2.38 5.89
CA GLN A 14 -13.96 -1.06 6.48
C GLN A 14 -12.79 -0.20 6.02
N THR A 15 -13.06 1.06 5.67
CA THR A 15 -12.03 1.96 5.16
C THR A 15 -11.94 3.21 6.02
N LYS A 16 -10.71 3.76 6.12
CA LYS A 16 -10.45 5.05 6.73
C LYS A 16 -9.61 5.86 5.76
N ASP A 17 -10.06 7.06 5.44
CA ASP A 17 -9.40 7.94 4.47
C ASP A 17 -8.52 8.96 5.21
N PHE A 18 -7.21 8.92 4.93
CA PHE A 18 -6.23 9.85 5.49
C PHE A 18 -5.83 10.95 4.51
N GLY A 19 -6.42 10.91 3.29
CA GLY A 19 -6.02 11.80 2.22
C GLY A 19 -6.58 13.21 2.33
N THR A 20 -6.17 14.04 1.39
CA THR A 20 -6.69 15.39 1.25
C THR A 20 -8.06 15.35 0.59
N PHE A 21 -8.91 16.30 0.97
CA PHE A 21 -10.22 16.51 0.35
C PHE A 21 -10.19 17.68 -0.64
N SER A 22 -9.00 18.25 -0.91
CA SER A 22 -8.78 19.34 -1.83
C SER A 22 -8.07 18.84 -3.09
N GLU A 23 -8.32 19.50 -4.23
CA GLU A 23 -7.59 19.26 -5.47
C GLU A 23 -6.26 20.03 -5.52
N GLU A 24 -6.02 20.88 -4.53
CA GLU A 24 -4.79 21.64 -4.46
C GLU A 24 -3.59 20.72 -4.24
N SER A 25 -2.43 21.14 -4.78
CA SER A 25 -1.18 20.43 -4.57
C SER A 25 -0.84 20.44 -3.08
N VAL A 26 -0.45 19.27 -2.56
CA VAL A 26 -0.08 19.12 -1.14
C VAL A 26 1.24 18.39 -1.04
N ASP A 27 1.88 18.53 0.11
CA ASP A 27 3.09 17.76 0.42
C ASP A 27 2.66 16.35 0.82
N TYR A 28 2.87 15.39 -0.07
CA TYR A 28 2.37 14.02 0.12
C TYR A 28 2.80 13.39 1.45
N PRO A 29 4.00 13.64 2.01
CA PRO A 29 4.38 13.02 3.28
C PRO A 29 3.44 13.34 4.43
N ASP A 30 2.79 14.52 4.40
CA ASP A 30 1.83 14.92 5.44
C ASP A 30 0.60 14.01 5.50
N PHE A 31 0.26 13.34 4.41
CA PHE A 31 -0.89 12.44 4.33
C PHE A 31 -0.49 10.97 4.34
N ILE A 32 0.67 10.67 3.76
CA ILE A 32 1.15 9.29 3.67
C ILE A 32 1.65 8.79 5.03
N ARG A 33 2.39 9.62 5.76
CA ARG A 33 2.93 9.21 7.05
C ARG A 33 1.85 8.81 8.06
N PRO A 34 0.78 9.60 8.27
CA PRO A 34 -0.29 9.17 9.18
C PRO A 34 -0.95 7.86 8.78
N ALA A 35 -1.16 7.65 7.47
CA ALA A 35 -1.73 6.39 6.97
C ALA A 35 -0.81 5.21 7.28
N ALA A 36 0.49 5.35 7.01
CA ALA A 36 1.48 4.31 7.30
C ALA A 36 1.59 4.03 8.81
N GLU A 37 1.60 5.09 9.62
CA GLU A 37 1.65 4.95 11.07
C GLU A 37 0.43 4.20 11.61
N ALA A 38 -0.75 4.44 11.04
CA ALA A 38 -1.96 3.72 11.43
C ALA A 38 -1.83 2.21 11.18
N VAL A 39 -1.20 1.82 10.09
CA VAL A 39 -0.92 0.41 9.79
C VAL A 39 0.14 -0.14 10.75
N ALA A 40 1.22 0.60 10.97
CA ALA A 40 2.31 0.17 11.86
C ALA A 40 1.83 -0.02 13.30
N GLU A 41 0.88 0.80 13.75
CA GLU A 41 0.34 0.75 15.11
C GLU A 41 -0.82 -0.25 15.27
N GLY A 42 -1.26 -0.86 14.16
CA GLY A 42 -2.34 -1.84 14.19
C GLY A 42 -3.75 -1.25 14.20
N LEU A 43 -3.89 0.06 14.00
CA LEU A 43 -5.21 0.70 13.88
C LEU A 43 -5.89 0.31 12.59
N CYS A 44 -5.09 0.06 11.55
CA CYS A 44 -5.54 -0.47 10.27
C CYS A 44 -4.70 -1.71 9.97
N ASP A 45 -5.29 -2.71 9.34
CA ASP A 45 -4.58 -3.93 8.98
C ASP A 45 -3.67 -3.72 7.78
N LEU A 46 -4.13 -2.96 6.81
CA LEU A 46 -3.45 -2.72 5.54
C LEU A 46 -3.65 -1.26 5.12
N GLY A 47 -2.77 -0.78 4.25
CA GLY A 47 -2.86 0.56 3.72
C GLY A 47 -2.72 0.59 2.21
N ILE A 48 -3.32 1.60 1.57
CA ILE A 48 -3.18 1.86 0.14
C ILE A 48 -2.87 3.34 -0.01
N VAL A 49 -1.77 3.65 -0.69
CA VAL A 49 -1.37 5.02 -0.97
C VAL A 49 -1.35 5.26 -2.47
N LEU A 50 -1.68 6.47 -2.88
CA LEU A 50 -1.85 6.83 -4.27
C LEU A 50 -1.10 8.12 -4.57
N GLY A 51 -0.43 8.15 -5.70
CA GLY A 51 0.22 9.35 -6.21
C GLY A 51 0.31 9.30 -7.72
N GLY A 52 0.93 10.28 -8.33
CA GLY A 52 1.10 10.31 -9.79
C GLY A 52 1.88 9.10 -10.29
N SER A 53 3.08 8.87 -9.76
CA SER A 53 3.89 7.69 -10.05
C SER A 53 3.82 6.66 -8.92
N GLY A 54 3.52 7.09 -7.70
CA GLY A 54 3.53 6.25 -6.51
C GLY A 54 4.90 6.12 -5.86
N ASN A 55 5.96 6.63 -6.49
CA ASN A 55 7.33 6.48 -5.98
C ASN A 55 7.53 7.19 -4.64
N GLY A 56 7.20 8.48 -4.57
CA GLY A 56 7.38 9.27 -3.35
C GLY A 56 6.53 8.74 -2.20
N GLU A 57 5.31 8.36 -2.53
CA GLU A 57 4.39 7.78 -1.56
C GLU A 57 4.95 6.49 -0.96
N ALA A 58 5.51 5.61 -1.81
CA ALA A 58 6.14 4.37 -1.33
C ALA A 58 7.36 4.67 -0.45
N MET A 59 8.17 5.64 -0.86
CA MET A 59 9.34 6.03 -0.09
C MET A 59 8.95 6.57 1.28
N ALA A 60 7.94 7.45 1.34
CA ALA A 60 7.47 8.03 2.59
C ALA A 60 6.90 6.95 3.52
N ALA A 61 6.09 6.05 2.98
CA ALA A 61 5.51 4.97 3.77
C ALA A 61 6.60 4.06 4.36
N ASN A 62 7.61 3.72 3.56
CA ASN A 62 8.70 2.84 3.99
C ASN A 62 9.65 3.47 5.01
N LYS A 63 9.56 4.77 5.25
CA LYS A 63 10.32 5.41 6.34
C LYS A 63 9.69 5.17 7.70
N VAL A 64 8.49 4.64 7.74
CA VAL A 64 7.83 4.27 9.00
C VAL A 64 8.22 2.83 9.33
N LYS A 65 8.80 2.62 10.50
CA LYS A 65 9.23 1.28 10.93
C LYS A 65 8.04 0.33 10.99
N GLY A 66 8.22 -0.88 10.49
CA GLY A 66 7.17 -1.88 10.43
C GLY A 66 6.35 -1.84 9.13
N ILE A 67 6.61 -0.88 8.26
CA ILE A 67 5.91 -0.77 6.98
C ILE A 67 6.74 -1.38 5.86
N ARG A 68 6.08 -2.20 5.08
CA ARG A 68 6.59 -2.79 3.84
C ARG A 68 5.64 -2.36 2.74
N CYS A 69 5.95 -1.21 2.14
CA CYS A 69 5.15 -0.63 1.06
C CYS A 69 5.74 -1.03 -0.28
N ALA A 70 4.92 -1.60 -1.13
CA ALA A 70 5.33 -2.01 -2.48
C ALA A 70 4.61 -1.15 -3.52
N LEU A 71 5.38 -0.60 -4.45
CA LEU A 71 4.85 0.09 -5.62
C LEU A 71 4.54 -0.97 -6.68
N CYS A 72 3.27 -1.11 -7.02
CA CYS A 72 2.84 -2.14 -7.96
C CYS A 72 2.15 -1.52 -9.18
N TRP A 73 2.41 -2.10 -10.34
CA TRP A 73 1.88 -1.63 -11.62
C TRP A 73 1.26 -2.77 -12.43
N SER A 74 1.21 -3.97 -11.88
CA SER A 74 0.63 -5.14 -12.53
C SER A 74 0.08 -6.09 -11.47
N VAL A 75 -0.79 -6.99 -11.92
CA VAL A 75 -1.31 -8.05 -11.05
C VAL A 75 -0.17 -8.91 -10.50
N GLU A 76 0.81 -9.24 -11.36
CA GLU A 76 1.96 -10.05 -10.94
C GLU A 76 2.77 -9.38 -9.84
N THR A 77 3.13 -8.09 -10.00
CA THR A 77 3.91 -7.38 -8.98
C THR A 77 3.14 -7.29 -7.66
N ALA A 78 1.82 -7.15 -7.71
CA ALA A 78 0.99 -7.12 -6.52
C ALA A 78 1.00 -8.46 -5.79
N LYS A 79 0.88 -9.57 -6.52
CA LYS A 79 0.94 -10.90 -5.92
C LYS A 79 2.29 -11.16 -5.26
N LEU A 80 3.38 -10.84 -5.95
CA LEU A 80 4.73 -11.02 -5.42
C LEU A 80 4.97 -10.17 -4.17
N ALA A 81 4.44 -8.95 -4.15
CA ALA A 81 4.57 -8.08 -2.98
C ALA A 81 4.00 -8.74 -1.72
N LYS A 82 2.87 -9.43 -1.83
CA LYS A 82 2.28 -10.15 -0.72
C LYS A 82 3.00 -11.47 -0.48
N GLN A 83 3.18 -12.28 -1.51
CA GLN A 83 3.74 -13.63 -1.39
C GLN A 83 5.16 -13.63 -0.83
N HIS A 84 6.00 -12.72 -1.27
CA HIS A 84 7.42 -12.68 -0.89
C HIS A 84 7.74 -11.67 0.21
N ASN A 85 7.08 -10.53 0.23
CA ASN A 85 7.43 -9.45 1.14
C ASN A 85 6.37 -9.16 2.20
N ASN A 86 5.26 -9.86 2.16
CA ASN A 86 4.13 -9.64 3.05
C ASN A 86 3.83 -8.14 3.17
N ALA A 87 3.77 -7.47 2.01
CA ALA A 87 3.57 -6.04 1.96
C ALA A 87 2.26 -5.67 2.65
N ASN A 88 2.35 -4.74 3.60
CA ASN A 88 1.19 -4.27 4.34
C ASN A 88 0.68 -2.91 3.86
N VAL A 89 1.40 -2.28 2.94
CA VAL A 89 0.96 -1.07 2.25
C VAL A 89 1.23 -1.22 0.77
N LEU A 90 0.24 -0.86 -0.04
CA LEU A 90 0.33 -0.90 -1.49
C LEU A 90 0.38 0.52 -2.03
N SER A 91 1.34 0.84 -2.89
CA SER A 91 1.43 2.13 -3.55
C SER A 91 1.07 1.99 -5.03
N LEU A 92 0.25 2.90 -5.53
CA LEU A 92 -0.20 2.91 -6.91
C LEU A 92 0.07 4.27 -7.56
N GLY A 93 0.49 4.25 -8.83
CA GLY A 93 0.71 5.45 -9.62
C GLY A 93 -0.48 5.72 -10.53
N GLN A 94 -1.31 6.69 -10.18
CA GLN A 94 -2.55 7.00 -10.90
C GLN A 94 -2.33 7.39 -12.35
N ARG A 95 -1.17 7.94 -12.67
CA ARG A 95 -0.84 8.34 -14.04
C ARG A 95 -0.29 7.19 -14.88
N GLN A 96 0.07 6.08 -14.25
CA GLN A 96 0.75 4.95 -14.90
C GLN A 96 -0.20 3.79 -15.22
N ILE A 97 -1.33 3.72 -14.56
CA ILE A 97 -2.27 2.59 -14.70
C ILE A 97 -3.70 3.10 -14.82
N SER A 98 -4.54 2.31 -15.49
CA SER A 98 -5.96 2.62 -15.58
C SER A 98 -6.67 2.35 -14.25
N LYS A 99 -7.85 2.91 -14.11
CA LYS A 99 -8.69 2.67 -12.94
C LYS A 99 -9.03 1.17 -12.80
N GLU A 100 -9.33 0.53 -13.92
CA GLU A 100 -9.66 -0.89 -13.96
C GLU A 100 -8.48 -1.75 -13.53
N LEU A 101 -7.28 -1.43 -14.03
CA LEU A 101 -6.08 -2.15 -13.62
C LEU A 101 -5.77 -1.93 -12.14
N ALA A 102 -5.98 -0.70 -11.62
CA ALA A 102 -5.78 -0.42 -10.21
C ALA A 102 -6.64 -1.33 -9.33
N ILE A 103 -7.90 -1.53 -9.69
CA ILE A 103 -8.81 -2.42 -8.98
C ILE A 103 -8.31 -3.87 -9.02
N GLU A 104 -7.87 -4.33 -10.20
CA GLU A 104 -7.33 -5.69 -10.34
C GLU A 104 -6.08 -5.90 -9.50
N ILE A 105 -5.21 -4.89 -9.43
CA ILE A 105 -4.00 -4.92 -8.62
C ILE A 105 -4.35 -5.02 -7.12
N VAL A 106 -5.26 -4.19 -6.67
CA VAL A 106 -5.71 -4.20 -5.26
C VAL A 106 -6.30 -5.57 -4.91
N ASP A 107 -7.17 -6.08 -5.77
CA ASP A 107 -7.81 -7.38 -5.56
C ASP A 107 -6.78 -8.51 -5.47
N ALA A 108 -5.82 -8.53 -6.39
CA ALA A 108 -4.76 -9.54 -6.42
C ALA A 108 -3.91 -9.50 -5.15
N TRP A 109 -3.56 -8.29 -4.70
CA TRP A 109 -2.77 -8.10 -3.48
C TRP A 109 -3.53 -8.57 -2.24
N LEU A 110 -4.81 -8.21 -2.13
CA LEU A 110 -5.63 -8.61 -0.99
C LEU A 110 -5.81 -10.13 -0.89
N ASN A 111 -5.92 -10.80 -2.04
CA ASN A 111 -6.20 -12.25 -2.08
C ASN A 111 -4.96 -13.13 -2.08
N ALA A 112 -3.76 -12.58 -2.26
CA ALA A 112 -2.52 -13.34 -2.19
C ALA A 112 -2.15 -13.62 -0.74
N SER A 113 -1.37 -14.69 -0.52
CA SER A 113 -0.95 -15.11 0.82
C SER A 113 0.56 -15.12 0.94
N PHE A 114 1.08 -14.70 2.09
CA PHE A 114 2.51 -14.74 2.37
C PHE A 114 3.02 -16.18 2.43
N GLU A 115 4.10 -16.45 1.69
CA GLU A 115 4.68 -17.79 1.60
C GLU A 115 5.56 -18.16 2.79
N GLY A 116 6.08 -17.20 3.53
CA GLY A 116 6.96 -17.47 4.67
C GLY A 116 8.34 -17.97 4.27
N GLY A 117 8.87 -18.94 5.02
CA GLY A 117 10.15 -19.52 4.73
C GLY A 117 11.31 -18.53 4.72
N ARG A 118 12.17 -18.59 3.69
CA ARG A 118 13.31 -17.68 3.57
C ARG A 118 12.88 -16.20 3.49
N HIS A 119 11.67 -15.94 3.04
CA HIS A 119 11.16 -14.56 2.94
C HIS A 119 10.92 -13.95 4.31
N ALA A 120 10.47 -14.73 5.29
CA ALA A 120 10.25 -14.25 6.66
C ALA A 120 11.55 -13.75 7.28
N ARG A 121 12.64 -14.49 7.11
CA ARG A 121 13.95 -14.09 7.63
C ARG A 121 14.43 -12.78 7.00
N ARG A 122 14.24 -12.62 5.70
CA ARG A 122 14.66 -11.41 5.00
C ARG A 122 13.85 -10.19 5.44
N ILE A 123 12.54 -10.37 5.67
CA ILE A 123 11.68 -9.31 6.16
C ILE A 123 12.14 -8.82 7.54
N GLU A 124 12.49 -9.73 8.43
CA GLU A 124 12.99 -9.38 9.77
C GLU A 124 14.24 -8.51 9.71
N MET A 125 15.06 -8.67 8.68
CA MET A 125 16.27 -7.88 8.52
C MET A 125 16.01 -6.44 8.06
N LEU A 126 14.85 -6.14 7.53
CA LEU A 126 14.56 -4.81 6.98
C LEU A 126 14.61 -3.70 8.03
N ASP A 127 14.13 -3.98 9.24
CA ASP A 127 14.12 -2.99 10.32
C ASP A 127 15.18 -3.25 11.40
N SER A 128 15.92 -4.35 11.31
CA SER A 128 16.79 -4.80 12.39
C SER A 128 18.13 -4.07 12.49
N SER A 129 18.54 -3.38 11.45
CA SER A 129 19.87 -2.70 11.42
C SER A 129 19.83 -1.25 11.90
N ASN A 130 18.68 -0.78 12.36
CA ASN A 130 18.51 0.61 12.80
C ASN A 130 18.47 0.73 14.34
#